data_c88b3ea8dea8465119cfc5e867d953a2
#
_entry.id   c88b3ea8dea8465119cfc5e867d953a2
#
_cell.length_a   1.000
_cell.length_b   1.000
_cell.length_c   1.000
_cell.angle_alpha   90.00
_cell.angle_beta   90.00
_cell.angle_gamma   90.00
#
_symmetry.space_group_name_H-M   'P 1'
#
loop_
_entity.id
_entity.type
_entity.pdbx_description
1 polymer ?
#
loop_
_entity_poly.entity_id
_entity_poly.type
_entity_poly.pdbx_seq_one_letter_code
_entity_poly.pdbx_strand_id
1 'polypeptide(L)'
;KDVEDLPTECKHNYVLKVKNTDSSEDDDYYVKFVGNNNKDGTGIWEECPEPGRKINFDEFTMPCQLVRLQDNGSGTVTGTANAIYFRLSSVDWDKCQTGDINTSPEPSFVGKKISKMVLWRNRLCLLSDENIVMSQPGEFFNFWNKTAMTFSNTDPIDISVGSKFPATLYDAVAMNAGLVLFSKNQQFLVTTDSDILNPTTAKINALCNYNFNYKTNPVNLGTTVGFLDNAGKYSRFFEIARVTRDGDPDVVDQSKIVGKLFDKDLDHISISRENGLIFFSEKNSSTLYGFKYFNAPERRLQQAWFTWELSGDVQYHQILDDCLYAVVRNSSKDVR
;
A
#
# COMPACT_ATOMS: atom_id res chain seq x y z
N LYS A 1 35.88 -17.10 -5.17
CA LYS A 1 37.20 -16.43 -5.07
C LYS A 1 36.93 -14.99 -4.75
N ASP A 2 37.61 -14.47 -3.77
CA ASP A 2 37.25 -13.21 -3.11
C ASP A 2 37.49 -11.99 -4.01
N VAL A 3 36.73 -10.93 -3.75
CA VAL A 3 36.92 -9.61 -4.40
C VAL A 3 38.34 -9.08 -4.17
N GLU A 4 38.96 -9.47 -3.07
CA GLU A 4 40.36 -9.11 -2.71
C GLU A 4 41.38 -9.64 -3.73
N ASP A 5 41.08 -10.72 -4.45
CA ASP A 5 41.92 -11.29 -5.51
C ASP A 5 41.80 -10.56 -6.86
N LEU A 6 40.90 -9.58 -6.97
CA LEU A 6 40.68 -8.87 -8.21
C LEU A 6 41.77 -7.81 -8.48
N PRO A 7 42.15 -7.60 -9.76
CA PRO A 7 43.18 -6.65 -10.10
C PRO A 7 42.76 -5.21 -9.78
N THR A 8 43.67 -4.39 -9.31
CA THR A 8 43.46 -2.97 -9.04
C THR A 8 43.50 -2.11 -10.31
N GLU A 9 43.90 -2.66 -11.42
CA GLU A 9 43.93 -2.02 -12.73
C GLU A 9 43.15 -2.87 -13.75
N CYS A 10 42.15 -2.25 -14.39
CA CYS A 10 41.30 -2.93 -15.36
C CYS A 10 40.68 -1.94 -16.38
N LYS A 11 40.00 -2.45 -17.34
CA LYS A 11 39.19 -1.68 -18.27
C LYS A 11 37.96 -1.12 -17.58
N HIS A 12 37.70 0.16 -17.73
CA HIS A 12 36.48 0.78 -17.20
C HIS A 12 35.20 0.09 -17.73
N ASN A 13 34.23 -0.15 -16.85
CA ASN A 13 32.99 -0.89 -17.11
C ASN A 13 33.19 -2.40 -17.44
N TYR A 14 34.35 -2.98 -17.13
CA TYR A 14 34.50 -4.41 -17.22
C TYR A 14 33.71 -5.10 -16.10
N VAL A 15 32.90 -6.11 -16.44
CA VAL A 15 32.02 -6.80 -15.49
C VAL A 15 32.53 -8.24 -15.31
N LEU A 16 32.53 -8.68 -14.05
CA LEU A 16 32.88 -10.04 -13.64
C LEU A 16 31.78 -10.64 -12.77
N LYS A 17 31.59 -11.96 -12.89
CA LYS A 17 30.81 -12.76 -11.93
C LYS A 17 31.75 -13.27 -10.85
N VAL A 18 31.48 -12.94 -9.60
CA VAL A 18 32.18 -13.45 -8.42
C VAL A 18 31.41 -14.66 -7.94
N LYS A 19 32.09 -15.81 -7.88
CA LYS A 19 31.55 -17.07 -7.38
C LYS A 19 31.96 -17.26 -5.93
N ASN A 20 30.99 -17.34 -5.05
CA ASN A 20 31.21 -17.51 -3.61
C ASN A 20 31.45 -18.98 -3.23
N THR A 21 30.68 -19.88 -3.84
CA THR A 21 30.82 -21.32 -3.61
C THR A 21 30.86 -22.08 -4.94
N ASP A 22 31.55 -23.24 -4.97
CA ASP A 22 31.58 -24.10 -6.15
C ASP A 22 30.33 -24.99 -6.27
N SER A 23 29.45 -25.00 -5.26
CA SER A 23 28.33 -25.94 -5.14
C SER A 23 26.94 -25.33 -5.41
N SER A 24 26.81 -24.00 -5.37
CA SER A 24 25.56 -23.29 -5.59
C SER A 24 25.82 -21.96 -6.29
N GLU A 25 24.93 -21.53 -7.15
CA GLU A 25 24.95 -20.20 -7.79
C GLU A 25 24.14 -19.16 -7.01
N ASP A 26 23.54 -19.56 -5.86
CA ASP A 26 22.63 -18.72 -5.10
C ASP A 26 23.31 -17.53 -4.42
N ASP A 27 24.63 -17.64 -4.16
CA ASP A 27 25.44 -16.60 -3.50
C ASP A 27 26.35 -15.86 -4.51
N ASP A 28 26.21 -16.12 -5.80
CA ASP A 28 27.01 -15.47 -6.83
C ASP A 28 26.52 -14.02 -7.03
N TYR A 29 27.45 -13.12 -7.32
CA TYR A 29 27.13 -11.73 -7.60
C TYR A 29 28.04 -11.15 -8.69
N TYR A 30 27.66 -9.98 -9.19
CA TYR A 30 28.39 -9.32 -10.26
C TYR A 30 29.05 -8.04 -9.74
N VAL A 31 30.26 -7.81 -10.22
CA VAL A 31 31.01 -6.58 -9.95
C VAL A 31 31.48 -5.94 -11.24
N LYS A 32 31.46 -4.62 -11.25
CA LYS A 32 31.89 -3.79 -12.37
C LYS A 32 33.07 -2.95 -11.93
N PHE A 33 34.09 -2.90 -12.77
CA PHE A 33 35.26 -2.05 -12.53
C PHE A 33 34.94 -0.58 -12.88
N VAL A 34 35.12 0.30 -11.89
CA VAL A 34 34.97 1.75 -12.06
C VAL A 34 36.37 2.37 -12.00
N GLY A 35 36.93 2.64 -13.16
CA GLY A 35 38.24 3.27 -13.27
C GLY A 35 38.20 4.75 -12.87
N ASN A 36 39.33 5.27 -12.34
CA ASN A 36 39.45 6.65 -11.95
C ASN A 36 39.11 7.62 -13.13
N ASN A 37 38.24 8.59 -12.88
CA ASN A 37 37.74 9.51 -13.89
C ASN A 37 37.05 8.81 -15.09
N ASN A 38 36.45 7.64 -14.85
CA ASN A 38 35.79 6.80 -15.88
C ASN A 38 36.73 6.38 -17.04
N LYS A 39 38.01 6.16 -16.72
CA LYS A 39 39.03 5.73 -17.67
C LYS A 39 39.60 4.37 -17.30
N ASP A 40 40.15 3.69 -18.30
CA ASP A 40 40.92 2.45 -18.08
C ASP A 40 42.14 2.72 -17.22
N GLY A 41 42.55 1.75 -16.40
CA GLY A 41 43.71 1.85 -15.47
C GLY A 41 43.28 1.53 -14.03
N THR A 42 43.77 2.32 -13.10
CA THR A 42 43.47 2.11 -11.66
C THR A 42 42.04 2.51 -11.32
N GLY A 43 41.40 1.77 -10.41
CA GLY A 43 40.01 2.00 -10.00
C GLY A 43 39.55 1.09 -8.87
N ILE A 44 38.27 0.97 -8.70
CA ILE A 44 37.60 0.14 -7.69
C ILE A 44 36.56 -0.78 -8.33
N TRP A 45 36.30 -1.89 -7.67
CA TRP A 45 35.19 -2.79 -8.03
C TRP A 45 33.95 -2.42 -7.23
N GLU A 46 32.83 -2.23 -7.92
CA GLU A 46 31.53 -1.96 -7.34
C GLU A 46 30.54 -3.05 -7.73
N GLU A 47 29.63 -3.40 -6.84
CA GLU A 47 28.53 -4.29 -7.21
C GLU A 47 27.74 -3.73 -8.38
N CYS A 48 27.27 -4.61 -9.25
CA CYS A 48 26.40 -4.24 -10.37
C CYS A 48 25.37 -5.34 -10.64
N PRO A 49 24.28 -5.02 -11.33
CA PRO A 49 23.35 -6.04 -11.76
C PRO A 49 23.94 -6.92 -12.85
N GLU A 50 23.41 -8.14 -12.96
CA GLU A 50 23.74 -9.09 -14.02
C GLU A 50 23.62 -8.43 -15.40
N PRO A 51 24.63 -8.59 -16.28
CA PRO A 51 24.58 -8.06 -17.64
C PRO A 51 23.37 -8.54 -18.44
N GLY A 52 22.63 -7.62 -19.05
CA GLY A 52 21.44 -7.92 -19.86
C GLY A 52 20.14 -8.04 -19.09
N ARG A 53 20.19 -7.94 -17.76
CA ARG A 53 19.00 -7.95 -16.91
C ARG A 53 18.20 -6.65 -17.07
N LYS A 54 16.87 -6.75 -16.95
CA LYS A 54 15.99 -5.59 -16.81
C LYS A 54 16.17 -4.99 -15.40
N ILE A 55 16.62 -3.75 -15.34
CA ILE A 55 16.94 -3.05 -14.08
C ILE A 55 15.94 -1.94 -13.71
N ASN A 56 15.02 -1.60 -14.62
CA ASN A 56 14.07 -0.51 -14.44
C ASN A 56 12.64 -1.03 -14.47
N PHE A 57 11.76 -0.35 -13.77
CA PHE A 57 10.32 -0.48 -13.99
C PHE A 57 9.90 0.29 -15.26
N ASP A 58 8.82 -0.14 -15.88
CA ASP A 58 8.17 0.63 -16.93
C ASP A 58 7.30 1.72 -16.26
N GLU A 59 7.74 2.96 -16.31
CA GLU A 59 7.09 4.09 -15.66
C GLU A 59 5.64 4.30 -16.10
N PHE A 60 5.26 3.85 -17.31
CA PHE A 60 3.88 3.94 -17.80
C PHE A 60 2.94 2.93 -17.16
N THR A 61 3.47 1.86 -16.56
CA THR A 61 2.69 0.84 -15.85
C THR A 61 2.72 1.01 -14.34
N MET A 62 3.60 1.89 -13.86
CA MET A 62 3.76 2.18 -12.44
C MET A 62 2.87 3.35 -11.99
N PRO A 63 2.57 3.44 -10.69
CA PRO A 63 1.84 4.56 -10.12
C PRO A 63 2.50 5.92 -10.43
N CYS A 64 1.67 6.92 -10.72
CA CYS A 64 2.10 8.29 -10.93
C CYS A 64 1.90 9.14 -9.67
N GLN A 65 2.50 10.32 -9.64
CA GLN A 65 2.37 11.29 -8.55
C GLN A 65 1.57 12.51 -8.97
N LEU A 66 0.75 13.02 -8.06
CA LEU A 66 0.07 14.30 -8.18
C LEU A 66 0.76 15.32 -7.26
N VAL A 67 1.47 16.28 -7.84
CA VAL A 67 2.24 17.28 -7.10
C VAL A 67 1.51 18.61 -7.11
N ARG A 68 1.29 19.19 -5.92
CA ARG A 68 0.78 20.54 -5.75
C ARG A 68 1.94 21.52 -5.89
N LEU A 69 1.84 22.43 -6.84
CA LEU A 69 2.84 23.44 -7.17
C LEU A 69 2.22 24.85 -7.07
N GLN A 70 3.09 25.82 -6.95
CA GLN A 70 2.71 27.23 -7.01
C GLN A 70 3.47 27.90 -8.17
N ASP A 71 2.77 28.71 -8.95
CA ASP A 71 3.40 29.51 -10.01
C ASP A 71 4.34 30.54 -9.38
N ASN A 72 5.55 30.67 -9.93
CA ASN A 72 6.63 31.51 -9.39
C ASN A 72 6.41 33.04 -9.54
N GLY A 73 5.17 33.48 -9.63
CA GLY A 73 4.86 34.88 -9.77
C GLY A 73 4.89 35.42 -11.21
N SER A 74 5.31 34.59 -12.17
CA SER A 74 5.33 34.98 -13.59
C SER A 74 3.99 34.76 -14.31
N GLY A 75 3.11 33.92 -13.74
CA GLY A 75 1.87 33.50 -14.41
C GLY A 75 2.06 32.66 -15.67
N THR A 76 3.27 32.18 -15.90
CA THR A 76 3.64 31.51 -17.17
C THR A 76 2.90 30.19 -17.36
N VAL A 77 2.62 29.45 -16.28
CA VAL A 77 1.99 28.12 -16.34
C VAL A 77 0.47 28.20 -16.25
N THR A 78 -0.06 29.03 -15.33
CA THR A 78 -1.49 29.12 -15.01
C THR A 78 -2.19 30.35 -15.59
N GLY A 79 -1.45 31.29 -16.16
CA GLY A 79 -1.95 32.59 -16.55
C GLY A 79 -2.18 33.56 -15.40
N THR A 80 -2.00 33.14 -14.15
CA THR A 80 -2.18 33.95 -12.94
C THR A 80 -0.99 33.79 -12.01
N ALA A 81 -0.37 34.89 -11.62
CA ALA A 81 0.77 34.90 -10.70
C ALA A 81 0.43 34.27 -9.35
N ASN A 82 1.33 33.49 -8.80
CA ASN A 82 1.19 32.77 -7.53
C ASN A 82 -0.01 31.80 -7.44
N ALA A 83 -0.64 31.46 -8.56
CA ALA A 83 -1.72 30.48 -8.57
C ALA A 83 -1.22 29.08 -8.22
N ILE A 84 -2.05 28.33 -7.49
CA ILE A 84 -1.80 26.94 -7.16
C ILE A 84 -2.29 26.08 -8.32
N TYR A 85 -1.45 25.13 -8.75
CA TYR A 85 -1.83 24.14 -9.75
C TYR A 85 -1.34 22.75 -9.36
N PHE A 86 -1.91 21.74 -9.98
CA PHE A 86 -1.53 20.33 -9.77
C PHE A 86 -0.91 19.77 -11.03
N ARG A 87 0.21 19.10 -10.88
CA ARG A 87 0.89 18.40 -11.98
C ARG A 87 0.86 16.90 -11.71
N LEU A 88 0.27 16.15 -12.65
CA LEU A 88 0.37 14.70 -12.70
C LEU A 88 1.63 14.34 -13.49
N SER A 89 2.52 13.55 -12.92
CA SER A 89 3.76 13.10 -13.56
C SER A 89 4.12 11.69 -13.16
N SER A 90 4.94 11.02 -13.97
CA SER A 90 5.60 9.79 -13.56
C SER A 90 6.50 10.03 -12.35
N VAL A 91 6.82 8.94 -11.67
CA VAL A 91 7.78 8.91 -10.56
C VAL A 91 9.09 8.36 -11.12
N ASP A 92 10.21 8.92 -10.67
CA ASP A 92 11.54 8.38 -10.95
C ASP A 92 11.78 7.21 -9.98
N TRP A 93 11.44 5.99 -10.44
CA TRP A 93 11.61 4.76 -9.68
C TRP A 93 13.07 4.35 -9.69
N ASP A 94 13.59 3.97 -8.54
CA ASP A 94 14.98 3.53 -8.42
C ASP A 94 15.24 2.27 -9.25
N LYS A 95 16.46 2.18 -9.75
CA LYS A 95 16.93 1.09 -10.59
C LYS A 95 17.58 -0.01 -9.75
N CYS A 96 17.49 -1.25 -10.23
CA CYS A 96 18.28 -2.34 -9.68
C CYS A 96 19.78 -2.03 -9.86
N GLN A 97 20.52 -2.00 -8.77
CA GLN A 97 21.96 -1.66 -8.78
C GLN A 97 22.84 -2.86 -8.53
N THR A 98 22.28 -4.00 -8.15
CA THR A 98 23.06 -5.15 -7.68
C THR A 98 22.36 -6.48 -7.97
N GLY A 99 23.13 -7.53 -8.03
CA GLY A 99 22.65 -8.91 -8.02
C GLY A 99 22.07 -9.44 -9.32
N ASP A 100 21.61 -10.64 -9.24
CA ASP A 100 20.92 -11.38 -10.30
C ASP A 100 19.48 -11.76 -9.87
N ILE A 101 18.85 -12.68 -10.58
CA ILE A 101 17.48 -13.11 -10.29
C ILE A 101 17.34 -13.78 -8.92
N ASN A 102 18.41 -14.37 -8.38
CA ASN A 102 18.39 -15.07 -7.10
C ASN A 102 18.70 -14.13 -5.94
N THR A 103 19.70 -13.28 -6.08
CA THR A 103 20.21 -12.40 -5.02
C THR A 103 19.46 -11.05 -4.93
N SER A 104 18.84 -10.60 -6.03
CA SER A 104 18.00 -9.39 -6.06
C SER A 104 16.82 -9.62 -7.01
N PRO A 105 15.83 -10.48 -6.66
CA PRO A 105 14.72 -10.82 -7.52
C PRO A 105 13.91 -9.60 -7.94
N GLU A 106 13.22 -9.69 -9.08
CA GLU A 106 12.23 -8.69 -9.45
C GLU A 106 11.09 -8.70 -8.42
N PRO A 107 10.62 -7.51 -7.97
CA PRO A 107 9.46 -7.43 -7.08
C PRO A 107 8.25 -8.13 -7.67
N SER A 108 7.50 -8.86 -6.85
CA SER A 108 6.39 -9.72 -7.29
C SER A 108 5.22 -8.98 -7.95
N PHE A 109 5.15 -7.66 -7.84
CA PHE A 109 4.16 -6.84 -8.53
C PHE A 109 4.48 -6.60 -10.01
N VAL A 110 5.71 -6.87 -10.48
CA VAL A 110 6.10 -6.65 -11.88
C VAL A 110 5.26 -7.52 -12.80
N GLY A 111 4.62 -6.90 -13.79
CA GLY A 111 3.70 -7.56 -14.71
C GLY A 111 2.32 -7.88 -14.15
N LYS A 112 2.01 -7.44 -12.92
CA LYS A 112 0.73 -7.67 -12.25
C LYS A 112 0.03 -6.34 -11.92
N LYS A 113 -1.26 -6.44 -11.56
CA LYS A 113 -2.04 -5.27 -11.17
C LYS A 113 -1.75 -4.87 -9.72
N ILE A 114 -1.38 -3.61 -9.51
CA ILE A 114 -1.33 -3.00 -8.17
C ILE A 114 -2.77 -2.62 -7.78
N SER A 115 -3.28 -3.24 -6.72
CA SER A 115 -4.65 -3.04 -6.22
C SER A 115 -4.75 -1.84 -5.28
N LYS A 116 -3.74 -1.64 -4.44
CA LYS A 116 -3.69 -0.57 -3.43
C LYS A 116 -2.27 -0.17 -3.09
N MET A 117 -2.13 1.09 -2.69
CA MET A 117 -0.91 1.64 -2.11
C MET A 117 -1.21 2.15 -0.70
N VAL A 118 -0.35 1.84 0.26
CA VAL A 118 -0.45 2.36 1.62
C VAL A 118 0.95 2.71 2.16
N LEU A 119 1.03 3.71 3.03
CA LEU A 119 2.25 4.01 3.78
C LEU A 119 2.16 3.35 5.16
N TRP A 120 3.14 2.52 5.47
CA TRP A 120 3.21 1.85 6.76
C TRP A 120 4.66 1.67 7.22
N ARG A 121 4.94 2.03 8.46
CA ARG A 121 6.28 1.93 9.06
C ARG A 121 7.39 2.51 8.18
N ASN A 122 7.16 3.72 7.66
CA ASN A 122 8.09 4.45 6.80
C ASN A 122 8.46 3.72 5.49
N ARG A 123 7.58 2.84 5.00
CA ARG A 123 7.70 2.11 3.73
C ARG A 123 6.46 2.35 2.88
N LEU A 124 6.65 2.47 1.58
CA LEU A 124 5.55 2.40 0.61
C LEU A 124 5.23 0.92 0.35
N CYS A 125 4.00 0.53 0.68
CA CYS A 125 3.51 -0.83 0.49
C CYS A 125 2.59 -0.89 -0.72
N LEU A 126 2.85 -1.82 -1.63
CA LEU A 126 2.05 -2.10 -2.82
C LEU A 126 1.39 -3.47 -2.64
N LEU A 127 0.07 -3.52 -2.81
CA LEU A 127 -0.68 -4.78 -2.84
C LEU A 127 -0.85 -5.24 -4.28
N SER A 128 -0.46 -6.46 -4.57
CA SER A 128 -0.55 -7.04 -5.91
C SER A 128 -0.86 -8.54 -5.80
N ASP A 129 -2.00 -8.96 -6.34
CA ASP A 129 -2.55 -10.31 -6.17
C ASP A 129 -2.53 -10.74 -4.68
N GLU A 130 -1.79 -11.77 -4.33
CA GLU A 130 -1.61 -12.30 -2.98
C GLU A 130 -0.38 -11.73 -2.24
N ASN A 131 0.35 -10.82 -2.88
CA ASN A 131 1.59 -10.28 -2.33
C ASN A 131 1.40 -8.87 -1.77
N ILE A 132 2.17 -8.59 -0.73
CA ILE A 132 2.48 -7.24 -0.28
C ILE A 132 3.96 -6.99 -0.45
N VAL A 133 4.28 -5.97 -1.24
CA VAL A 133 5.66 -5.55 -1.51
C VAL A 133 5.90 -4.20 -0.88
N MET A 134 6.93 -4.08 -0.05
CA MET A 134 7.24 -2.87 0.71
C MET A 134 8.60 -2.33 0.28
N SER A 135 8.67 -1.03 0.01
CA SER A 135 9.92 -0.33 -0.34
C SER A 135 10.96 -0.37 0.78
N GLN A 136 12.17 0.06 0.51
CA GLN A 136 13.13 0.40 1.56
C GLN A 136 12.57 1.48 2.51
N PRO A 137 12.92 1.48 3.80
CA PRO A 137 12.41 2.46 4.75
C PRO A 137 12.96 3.86 4.45
N GLY A 138 12.05 4.81 4.22
CA GLY A 138 12.40 6.18 3.85
C GLY A 138 12.67 6.38 2.36
N GLU A 139 12.96 5.33 1.61
CA GLU A 139 13.18 5.34 0.16
C GLU A 139 11.94 4.75 -0.53
N PHE A 140 10.90 5.54 -0.67
CA PHE A 140 9.56 5.07 -1.10
C PHE A 140 9.52 4.55 -2.53
N PHE A 141 10.49 4.92 -3.36
CA PHE A 141 10.53 4.52 -4.77
C PHE A 141 11.57 3.42 -5.04
N ASN A 142 12.24 2.91 -3.98
CA ASN A 142 13.22 1.85 -4.07
C ASN A 142 12.64 0.50 -3.60
N PHE A 143 12.51 -0.44 -4.54
CA PHE A 143 12.05 -1.81 -4.31
C PHE A 143 13.12 -2.86 -4.62
N TRP A 144 14.39 -2.47 -4.63
CA TRP A 144 15.52 -3.34 -4.91
C TRP A 144 16.41 -3.51 -3.69
N ASN A 145 17.07 -4.67 -3.59
CA ASN A 145 18.04 -4.94 -2.54
C ASN A 145 19.24 -4.00 -2.67
N LYS A 146 19.82 -3.62 -1.55
CA LYS A 146 20.95 -2.71 -1.51
C LYS A 146 22.26 -3.37 -1.91
N THR A 147 22.44 -4.64 -1.57
CA THR A 147 23.58 -5.46 -1.89
C THR A 147 23.15 -6.90 -2.17
N ALA A 148 23.87 -7.60 -3.01
CA ALA A 148 23.66 -9.02 -3.29
C ALA A 148 24.37 -9.93 -2.28
N MET A 149 25.34 -9.39 -1.52
CA MET A 149 26.21 -10.19 -0.65
C MET A 149 25.55 -10.54 0.68
N THR A 150 24.71 -9.66 1.23
CA THR A 150 24.09 -9.84 2.56
C THR A 150 22.70 -9.23 2.62
N PHE A 151 21.82 -9.85 3.39
CA PHE A 151 20.53 -9.25 3.70
C PHE A 151 20.66 -8.09 4.68
N SER A 152 20.12 -6.95 4.31
CA SER A 152 20.05 -5.77 5.17
C SER A 152 18.66 -5.65 5.80
N ASN A 153 18.62 -5.13 7.05
CA ASN A 153 17.34 -4.77 7.68
C ASN A 153 16.58 -3.68 6.93
N THR A 154 17.23 -2.97 6.04
CA THR A 154 16.65 -1.93 5.19
C THR A 154 16.15 -2.43 3.85
N ASP A 155 16.42 -3.68 3.48
CA ASP A 155 15.99 -4.22 2.19
C ASP A 155 14.46 -4.19 2.03
N PRO A 156 13.96 -4.16 0.80
CA PRO A 156 12.54 -4.31 0.51
C PRO A 156 11.99 -5.62 1.06
N ILE A 157 10.71 -5.64 1.34
CA ILE A 157 10.00 -6.82 1.83
C ILE A 157 9.01 -7.25 0.77
N ASP A 158 9.09 -8.49 0.32
CA ASP A 158 8.15 -9.09 -0.62
C ASP A 158 7.67 -10.41 -0.05
N ILE A 159 6.43 -10.41 0.45
CA ILE A 159 5.83 -11.57 1.13
C ILE A 159 4.42 -11.82 0.63
N SER A 160 4.05 -13.10 0.56
CA SER A 160 2.72 -13.54 0.14
C SER A 160 1.88 -14.02 1.31
N VAL A 161 0.55 -13.89 1.19
CA VAL A 161 -0.38 -14.47 2.15
C VAL A 161 -0.46 -15.98 1.98
N GLY A 162 -0.26 -16.71 3.08
CA GLY A 162 -0.49 -18.16 3.13
C GLY A 162 -1.98 -18.45 3.32
N SER A 163 -2.70 -18.75 2.25
CA SER A 163 -4.12 -19.10 2.30
C SER A 163 -4.38 -20.45 1.63
N LYS A 164 -5.44 -21.15 2.07
CA LYS A 164 -5.90 -22.39 1.42
C LYS A 164 -6.49 -22.15 0.03
N PHE A 165 -6.90 -20.93 -0.26
CA PHE A 165 -7.49 -20.50 -1.54
C PHE A 165 -6.76 -19.26 -2.03
N PRO A 166 -6.74 -18.99 -3.34
CA PRO A 166 -6.19 -17.75 -3.89
C PRO A 166 -6.80 -16.53 -3.19
N ALA A 167 -5.98 -15.68 -2.61
CA ALA A 167 -6.41 -14.55 -1.79
C ALA A 167 -5.88 -13.23 -2.37
N THR A 168 -6.52 -12.74 -3.43
CA THR A 168 -6.21 -11.41 -3.95
C THR A 168 -6.42 -10.34 -2.87
N LEU A 169 -5.41 -9.54 -2.63
CA LEU A 169 -5.43 -8.42 -1.69
C LEU A 169 -6.00 -7.17 -2.35
N TYR A 170 -7.01 -6.57 -1.75
CA TYR A 170 -7.69 -5.39 -2.30
C TYR A 170 -7.39 -4.11 -1.53
N ASP A 171 -7.24 -4.19 -0.21
CA ASP A 171 -7.00 -3.02 0.62
C ASP A 171 -6.23 -3.37 1.89
N ALA A 172 -5.73 -2.34 2.59
CA ALA A 172 -5.03 -2.47 3.86
C ALA A 172 -5.27 -1.30 4.80
N VAL A 173 -5.28 -1.58 6.10
CA VAL A 173 -5.44 -0.57 7.14
C VAL A 173 -4.38 -0.76 8.22
N ALA A 174 -3.64 0.31 8.50
CA ALA A 174 -2.65 0.32 9.59
C ALA A 174 -3.34 0.41 10.95
N MET A 175 -2.94 -0.48 11.85
CA MET A 175 -3.34 -0.55 13.25
C MET A 175 -2.11 -0.60 14.16
N ASN A 176 -2.30 -0.40 15.47
CA ASN A 176 -1.20 -0.53 16.43
C ASN A 176 -0.58 -1.92 16.44
N ALA A 177 -1.39 -2.96 16.26
CA ALA A 177 -0.93 -4.35 16.24
C ALA A 177 -0.18 -4.75 14.96
N GLY A 178 -0.41 -4.04 13.85
CA GLY A 178 0.16 -4.35 12.54
C GLY A 178 -0.63 -3.74 11.39
N LEU A 179 -0.41 -4.25 10.19
CA LEU A 179 -1.15 -3.87 9.00
C LEU A 179 -2.19 -4.95 8.69
N VAL A 180 -3.48 -4.59 8.76
CA VAL A 180 -4.58 -5.50 8.41
C VAL A 180 -4.78 -5.47 6.90
N LEU A 181 -4.66 -6.61 6.24
CA LEU A 181 -4.88 -6.80 4.81
C LEU A 181 -6.25 -7.40 4.57
N PHE A 182 -6.92 -6.94 3.53
CA PHE A 182 -8.25 -7.38 3.14
C PHE A 182 -8.23 -8.11 1.81
N SER A 183 -8.59 -9.39 1.83
CA SER A 183 -9.02 -10.11 0.64
C SER A 183 -10.54 -10.22 0.61
N LYS A 184 -11.11 -10.78 -0.46
CA LYS A 184 -12.56 -10.90 -0.62
C LYS A 184 -13.24 -11.69 0.52
N ASN A 185 -12.60 -12.75 1.02
CA ASN A 185 -13.23 -13.69 1.96
C ASN A 185 -12.42 -13.87 3.25
N GLN A 186 -11.28 -13.22 3.38
CA GLN A 186 -10.37 -13.40 4.50
C GLN A 186 -9.60 -12.12 4.78
N GLN A 187 -9.30 -11.87 6.04
CA GLN A 187 -8.43 -10.80 6.48
C GLN A 187 -7.15 -11.39 7.07
N PHE A 188 -6.04 -10.68 6.88
CA PHE A 188 -4.73 -11.09 7.37
C PHE A 188 -4.11 -9.95 8.17
N LEU A 189 -3.17 -10.29 9.03
CA LEU A 189 -2.40 -9.32 9.81
C LEU A 189 -0.91 -9.47 9.49
N VAL A 190 -0.32 -8.39 8.98
CA VAL A 190 1.14 -8.28 8.86
C VAL A 190 1.71 -7.80 10.16
N THR A 191 2.62 -8.57 10.72
CA THR A 191 3.31 -8.27 11.98
C THR A 191 4.81 -8.43 11.82
N THR A 192 5.54 -8.09 12.86
CA THR A 192 6.97 -8.39 12.99
C THR A 192 7.23 -9.01 14.35
N ASP A 193 8.14 -9.96 14.41
CA ASP A 193 8.57 -10.60 15.66
C ASP A 193 9.58 -9.76 16.44
N SER A 194 10.04 -8.66 15.86
CA SER A 194 10.99 -7.74 16.48
C SER A 194 10.49 -6.29 16.40
N ASP A 195 11.17 -5.38 17.08
CA ASP A 195 10.87 -3.94 17.01
C ASP A 195 11.12 -3.38 15.59
N ILE A 196 12.03 -4.01 14.84
CA ILE A 196 12.40 -3.61 13.48
C ILE A 196 11.71 -4.53 12.47
N LEU A 197 10.92 -3.93 11.58
CA LEU A 197 10.35 -4.62 10.44
C LEU A 197 11.41 -4.77 9.33
N ASN A 198 11.77 -6.01 9.04
CA ASN A 198 12.74 -6.36 8.02
C ASN A 198 12.30 -7.62 7.23
N PRO A 199 12.95 -8.00 6.15
CA PRO A 199 12.57 -9.16 5.34
C PRO A 199 12.49 -10.47 6.11
N THR A 200 13.30 -10.65 7.16
CA THR A 200 13.37 -11.90 7.92
C THR A 200 12.39 -11.96 9.09
N THR A 201 11.90 -10.80 9.56
CA THR A 201 11.00 -10.71 10.72
C THR A 201 9.55 -10.43 10.34
N ALA A 202 9.30 -10.00 9.10
CA ALA A 202 7.96 -9.77 8.59
C ALA A 202 7.19 -11.08 8.46
N LYS A 203 5.97 -11.11 9.02
CA LYS A 203 5.08 -12.27 8.98
C LYS A 203 3.66 -11.86 8.64
N ILE A 204 2.97 -12.74 7.91
CA ILE A 204 1.54 -12.60 7.64
C ILE A 204 0.81 -13.75 8.29
N ASN A 205 -0.13 -13.43 9.16
CA ASN A 205 -0.99 -14.41 9.82
C ASN A 205 -2.45 -14.21 9.36
N ALA A 206 -3.20 -15.29 9.22
CA ALA A 206 -4.65 -15.21 9.04
C ALA A 206 -5.27 -14.57 10.29
N LEU A 207 -6.15 -13.58 10.10
CA LEU A 207 -6.79 -12.84 11.18
C LEU A 207 -8.23 -13.32 11.41
N CYS A 208 -9.06 -13.25 10.36
CA CYS A 208 -10.44 -13.72 10.39
C CYS A 208 -10.98 -13.99 8.98
N ASN A 209 -12.13 -14.66 8.90
CA ASN A 209 -12.74 -15.10 7.63
C ASN A 209 -14.13 -14.46 7.47
N TYR A 210 -14.15 -13.23 7.01
CA TYR A 210 -15.36 -12.48 6.68
C TYR A 210 -15.32 -12.02 5.22
N ASN A 211 -16.48 -11.93 4.58
CA ASN A 211 -16.55 -11.35 3.26
C ASN A 211 -16.30 -9.84 3.35
N PHE A 212 -15.58 -9.33 2.37
CA PHE A 212 -15.25 -7.91 2.25
C PHE A 212 -15.77 -7.38 0.91
N ASN A 213 -16.48 -6.27 0.97
CA ASN A 213 -16.87 -5.53 -0.24
C ASN A 213 -15.65 -4.74 -0.76
N TYR A 214 -14.94 -5.32 -1.71
CA TYR A 214 -13.71 -4.73 -2.28
C TYR A 214 -13.93 -3.45 -3.10
N LYS A 215 -15.17 -3.02 -3.30
CA LYS A 215 -15.48 -1.71 -3.90
C LYS A 215 -15.38 -0.57 -2.88
N THR A 216 -15.39 -0.89 -1.60
CA THR A 216 -15.29 0.07 -0.51
C THR A 216 -13.93 -0.01 0.16
N ASN A 217 -13.52 1.09 0.80
CA ASN A 217 -12.30 1.08 1.61
C ASN A 217 -12.65 0.69 3.05
N PRO A 218 -11.87 -0.19 3.69
CA PRO A 218 -11.96 -0.38 5.12
C PRO A 218 -11.51 0.90 5.84
N VAL A 219 -12.07 1.16 7.01
CA VAL A 219 -11.85 2.40 7.74
C VAL A 219 -11.25 2.15 9.11
N ASN A 220 -10.23 2.94 9.46
CA ASN A 220 -9.61 2.90 10.77
C ASN A 220 -10.40 3.79 11.73
N LEU A 221 -11.03 3.18 12.75
CA LEU A 221 -11.84 3.86 13.78
C LEU A 221 -11.02 4.20 15.05
N GLY A 222 -9.70 4.09 14.99
CA GLY A 222 -8.78 4.30 16.11
C GLY A 222 -8.28 2.97 16.66
N THR A 223 -9.03 2.33 17.52
CA THR A 223 -8.69 1.02 18.10
C THR A 223 -9.28 -0.16 17.35
N THR A 224 -10.18 0.09 16.40
CA THR A 224 -10.91 -0.92 15.62
C THR A 224 -10.89 -0.60 14.13
N VAL A 225 -11.20 -1.58 13.30
CA VAL A 225 -11.31 -1.43 11.83
C VAL A 225 -12.73 -1.75 11.41
N GLY A 226 -13.37 -0.80 10.70
CA GLY A 226 -14.68 -1.01 10.11
C GLY A 226 -14.58 -1.39 8.64
N PHE A 227 -15.46 -2.28 8.17
CA PHE A 227 -15.56 -2.67 6.77
C PHE A 227 -16.97 -3.12 6.40
N LEU A 228 -17.27 -3.10 5.10
CA LEU A 228 -18.55 -3.56 4.56
C LEU A 228 -18.45 -4.99 4.00
N ASP A 229 -19.50 -5.75 4.24
CA ASP A 229 -19.79 -7.04 3.60
C ASP A 229 -21.00 -6.88 2.68
N ASN A 230 -20.94 -7.44 1.46
CA ASN A 230 -22.01 -7.45 0.47
C ASN A 230 -22.39 -8.87 0.00
N ALA A 231 -22.01 -9.90 0.73
CA ALA A 231 -22.27 -11.28 0.35
C ALA A 231 -23.77 -11.66 0.45
N GLY A 232 -24.51 -11.00 1.33
CA GLY A 232 -25.94 -11.23 1.52
C GLY A 232 -26.85 -10.43 0.57
N LYS A 233 -28.15 -10.44 0.88
CA LYS A 233 -29.16 -9.60 0.18
C LYS A 233 -28.98 -8.11 0.50
N TYR A 234 -28.51 -7.79 1.70
CA TYR A 234 -28.25 -6.44 2.21
C TYR A 234 -26.78 -6.32 2.59
N SER A 235 -26.20 -5.16 2.42
CA SER A 235 -24.87 -4.86 2.93
C SER A 235 -24.86 -4.88 4.48
N ARG A 236 -23.71 -5.20 5.06
CA ARG A 236 -23.52 -5.22 6.51
C ARG A 236 -22.24 -4.47 6.87
N PHE A 237 -22.28 -3.79 8.00
CA PHE A 237 -21.11 -3.11 8.55
C PHE A 237 -20.52 -3.91 9.70
N PHE A 238 -19.32 -4.41 9.50
CA PHE A 238 -18.55 -5.15 10.49
C PHE A 238 -17.46 -4.28 11.10
N GLU A 239 -17.18 -4.53 12.34
CA GLU A 239 -16.08 -3.89 13.08
C GLU A 239 -15.20 -4.96 13.68
N ILE A 240 -13.90 -4.95 13.37
CA ILE A 240 -12.87 -5.81 13.94
C ILE A 240 -12.30 -5.07 15.15
N ALA A 241 -12.51 -5.64 16.33
CA ALA A 241 -11.97 -5.13 17.58
C ALA A 241 -10.89 -6.08 18.13
N ARG A 242 -10.09 -5.60 19.09
CA ARG A 242 -9.05 -6.39 19.78
C ARG A 242 -8.10 -7.10 18.81
N VAL A 243 -7.68 -6.40 17.77
CA VAL A 243 -6.62 -6.92 16.90
C VAL A 243 -5.35 -7.02 17.73
N THR A 244 -4.97 -8.25 18.03
CA THR A 244 -3.75 -8.57 18.77
C THR A 244 -2.87 -9.49 17.92
N ARG A 245 -1.61 -9.57 18.27
CA ARG A 245 -0.64 -10.39 17.54
C ARG A 245 -0.96 -11.88 17.61
N ASP A 246 -1.41 -12.35 18.77
CA ASP A 246 -1.52 -13.78 19.11
C ASP A 246 -2.94 -14.21 19.52
N GLY A 247 -3.95 -13.39 19.28
CA GLY A 247 -5.34 -13.67 19.67
C GLY A 247 -6.32 -13.51 18.53
N ASP A 248 -7.42 -14.27 18.60
CA ASP A 248 -8.54 -14.10 17.69
C ASP A 248 -9.20 -12.72 17.91
N PRO A 249 -9.45 -11.94 16.87
CA PRO A 249 -10.12 -10.66 17.00
C PRO A 249 -11.60 -10.84 17.27
N ASP A 250 -12.19 -9.91 17.99
CA ASP A 250 -13.64 -9.80 18.09
C ASP A 250 -14.19 -9.12 16.84
N VAL A 251 -15.03 -9.81 16.07
CA VAL A 251 -15.70 -9.23 14.89
C VAL A 251 -17.19 -9.08 15.18
N VAL A 252 -17.65 -7.83 15.16
CA VAL A 252 -19.03 -7.48 15.52
C VAL A 252 -19.76 -6.89 14.32
N ASP A 253 -20.93 -7.47 13.98
CA ASP A 253 -21.87 -6.89 13.03
C ASP A 253 -22.63 -5.73 13.71
N GLN A 254 -22.21 -4.50 13.42
CA GLN A 254 -22.83 -3.29 13.97
C GLN A 254 -24.19 -2.97 13.34
N SER A 255 -24.46 -3.51 12.15
CA SER A 255 -25.74 -3.36 11.44
C SER A 255 -26.77 -4.43 11.79
N LYS A 256 -26.44 -5.36 12.68
CA LYS A 256 -27.32 -6.51 13.00
C LYS A 256 -28.72 -6.10 13.45
N ILE A 257 -28.86 -5.01 14.20
CA ILE A 257 -30.13 -4.49 14.71
C ILE A 257 -30.97 -3.89 13.57
N VAL A 258 -30.31 -3.33 12.56
CA VAL A 258 -30.91 -2.65 11.41
C VAL A 258 -30.64 -3.41 10.10
N GLY A 259 -30.65 -4.71 10.12
CA GLY A 259 -30.15 -5.59 9.08
C GLY A 259 -30.78 -5.48 7.69
N LYS A 260 -31.79 -4.60 7.51
CA LYS A 260 -32.40 -4.25 6.23
C LYS A 260 -32.23 -2.77 5.87
N LEU A 261 -31.41 -2.03 6.63
CA LEU A 261 -31.22 -0.60 6.43
C LEU A 261 -30.50 -0.32 5.12
N PHE A 262 -29.44 -1.08 4.86
CA PHE A 262 -28.56 -0.86 3.72
C PHE A 262 -29.04 -1.61 2.48
N ASP A 263 -28.98 -0.95 1.34
CA ASP A 263 -29.03 -1.64 0.07
C ASP A 263 -27.76 -2.46 -0.17
N LYS A 264 -27.79 -3.35 -1.15
CA LYS A 264 -26.71 -4.30 -1.39
C LYS A 264 -25.40 -3.66 -1.87
N ASP A 265 -25.51 -2.59 -2.62
CA ASP A 265 -24.40 -2.05 -3.42
C ASP A 265 -23.78 -0.77 -2.83
N LEU A 266 -23.66 -0.70 -1.50
CA LEU A 266 -22.87 0.35 -0.87
C LEU A 266 -21.45 0.35 -1.42
N ASP A 267 -20.96 1.49 -1.88
CA ASP A 267 -19.66 1.62 -2.55
C ASP A 267 -18.77 2.70 -1.97
N HIS A 268 -19.24 3.48 -1.01
CA HIS A 268 -18.42 4.53 -0.40
C HIS A 268 -18.62 4.68 1.11
N ILE A 269 -17.53 4.91 1.83
CA ILE A 269 -17.50 5.16 3.29
C ILE A 269 -16.63 6.39 3.55
N SER A 270 -17.12 7.30 4.38
CA SER A 270 -16.32 8.38 4.98
C SER A 270 -16.49 8.43 6.49
N ILE A 271 -15.44 8.84 7.19
CA ILE A 271 -15.40 8.82 8.64
C ILE A 271 -14.90 10.13 9.23
N SER A 272 -15.39 10.44 10.45
CA SER A 272 -14.78 11.36 11.38
C SER A 272 -14.57 10.63 12.70
N ARG A 273 -13.30 10.34 13.04
CA ARG A 273 -12.96 9.64 14.30
C ARG A 273 -13.28 10.53 15.51
N GLU A 274 -12.96 11.79 15.43
CA GLU A 274 -13.15 12.77 16.51
C GLU A 274 -14.61 12.88 16.86
N ASN A 275 -15.47 12.91 15.85
CA ASN A 275 -16.91 12.99 16.06
C ASN A 275 -17.60 11.62 16.26
N GLY A 276 -16.88 10.50 16.12
CA GLY A 276 -17.48 9.18 16.17
C GLY A 276 -18.59 9.00 15.15
N LEU A 277 -18.36 9.41 13.89
CA LEU A 277 -19.35 9.46 12.84
C LEU A 277 -18.85 8.80 11.56
N ILE A 278 -19.69 7.95 10.98
CA ILE A 278 -19.43 7.28 9.72
C ILE A 278 -20.61 7.52 8.79
N PHE A 279 -20.33 7.87 7.55
CA PHE A 279 -21.32 7.91 6.48
C PHE A 279 -21.05 6.84 5.44
N PHE A 280 -22.14 6.30 4.91
CA PHE A 280 -22.14 5.31 3.83
C PHE A 280 -23.06 5.80 2.72
N SER A 281 -22.70 5.51 1.48
CA SER A 281 -23.58 5.76 0.34
C SER A 281 -23.50 4.67 -0.71
N GLU A 282 -24.55 4.59 -1.49
CA GLU A 282 -24.58 3.91 -2.77
C GLU A 282 -24.49 4.97 -3.88
N LYS A 283 -23.69 4.70 -4.89
CA LYS A 283 -23.55 5.58 -6.05
C LYS A 283 -24.87 5.70 -6.80
N ASN A 284 -25.25 6.93 -7.13
CA ASN A 284 -26.50 7.30 -7.78
C ASN A 284 -27.77 7.06 -6.92
N SER A 285 -27.62 7.09 -5.60
CA SER A 285 -28.72 7.14 -4.64
C SER A 285 -28.72 8.49 -3.92
N SER A 286 -29.88 9.03 -3.59
CA SER A 286 -30.01 10.28 -2.81
C SER A 286 -29.83 10.07 -1.32
N THR A 287 -29.76 8.82 -0.87
CA THR A 287 -29.72 8.47 0.55
C THR A 287 -28.28 8.38 1.06
N LEU A 288 -28.00 9.09 2.16
CA LEU A 288 -26.81 8.91 3.00
C LEU A 288 -27.20 8.18 4.27
N TYR A 289 -26.52 7.07 4.55
CA TYR A 289 -26.67 6.35 5.81
C TYR A 289 -25.62 6.83 6.79
N GLY A 290 -26.02 7.18 8.00
CA GLY A 290 -25.14 7.64 9.06
C GLY A 290 -25.10 6.69 10.25
N PHE A 291 -23.91 6.47 10.79
CA PHE A 291 -23.68 5.76 12.04
C PHE A 291 -22.91 6.65 13.01
N LYS A 292 -23.56 7.04 14.08
CA LYS A 292 -22.98 7.81 15.17
C LYS A 292 -22.71 6.90 16.36
N TYR A 293 -21.50 6.96 16.91
CA TYR A 293 -21.12 6.18 18.08
C TYR A 293 -20.35 7.01 19.10
N PHE A 294 -20.44 6.59 20.35
CA PHE A 294 -19.67 7.15 21.44
C PHE A 294 -19.00 6.01 22.23
N ASN A 295 -17.68 6.00 22.24
CA ASN A 295 -16.86 5.02 22.94
C ASN A 295 -16.35 5.63 24.27
N ALA A 296 -16.55 4.90 25.38
CA ALA A 296 -15.74 5.07 26.58
C ALA A 296 -14.50 4.17 26.48
N PRO A 297 -13.48 4.32 27.35
CA PRO A 297 -12.24 3.56 27.27
C PRO A 297 -12.42 2.04 27.18
N GLU A 298 -13.43 1.49 27.88
CA GLU A 298 -13.63 0.04 27.97
C GLU A 298 -14.81 -0.48 27.13
N ARG A 299 -15.73 0.38 26.71
CA ARG A 299 -16.94 -0.05 25.99
C ARG A 299 -17.58 1.06 25.18
N ARG A 300 -18.35 0.66 24.17
CA ARG A 300 -19.24 1.57 23.47
C ARG A 300 -20.46 1.88 24.35
N LEU A 301 -20.66 3.18 24.65
CA LEU A 301 -21.76 3.62 25.52
C LEU A 301 -23.03 3.87 24.72
N GLN A 302 -22.92 4.38 23.51
CA GLN A 302 -24.05 4.74 22.68
C GLN A 302 -23.72 4.53 21.20
N GLN A 303 -24.73 4.13 20.43
CA GLN A 303 -24.69 4.09 18.97
C GLN A 303 -26.08 4.31 18.40
N ALA A 304 -26.14 4.96 17.26
CA ALA A 304 -27.37 5.26 16.56
C ALA A 304 -27.16 5.23 15.04
N TRP A 305 -28.13 4.68 14.34
CA TRP A 305 -28.24 4.72 12.91
C TRP A 305 -29.25 5.78 12.49
N PHE A 306 -28.98 6.52 11.41
CA PHE A 306 -29.86 7.51 10.83
C PHE A 306 -29.66 7.59 9.31
N THR A 307 -30.59 8.22 8.62
CA THR A 307 -30.50 8.44 7.17
C THR A 307 -30.75 9.91 6.87
N TRP A 308 -30.06 10.40 5.84
CA TRP A 308 -30.33 11.72 5.24
C TRP A 308 -30.67 11.53 3.78
N GLU A 309 -31.73 12.23 3.33
CA GLU A 309 -32.10 12.33 1.93
C GLU A 309 -31.60 13.67 1.38
N LEU A 310 -30.77 13.58 0.33
CA LEU A 310 -30.22 14.75 -0.34
C LEU A 310 -31.06 15.10 -1.58
N SER A 311 -30.87 16.31 -2.11
CA SER A 311 -31.64 16.84 -3.25
C SER A 311 -31.30 16.20 -4.60
N GLY A 312 -30.40 15.22 -4.65
CA GLY A 312 -29.97 14.51 -5.85
C GLY A 312 -29.05 13.36 -5.52
N ASP A 313 -28.60 12.65 -6.55
CA ASP A 313 -27.78 11.44 -6.41
C ASP A 313 -26.38 11.74 -5.87
N VAL A 314 -26.00 11.10 -4.79
CA VAL A 314 -24.66 11.20 -4.21
C VAL A 314 -23.65 10.52 -5.13
N GLN A 315 -22.61 11.24 -5.51
CA GLN A 315 -21.50 10.71 -6.32
C GLN A 315 -20.27 10.44 -5.46
N TYR A 316 -20.06 11.27 -4.44
CA TYR A 316 -18.95 11.18 -3.52
C TYR A 316 -19.24 11.97 -2.25
N HIS A 317 -18.70 11.57 -1.12
CA HIS A 317 -18.71 12.35 0.12
C HIS A 317 -17.45 12.17 0.93
N GLN A 318 -17.07 13.17 1.70
CA GLN A 318 -15.91 13.17 2.59
C GLN A 318 -16.15 14.07 3.77
N ILE A 319 -15.69 13.66 4.95
CA ILE A 319 -15.68 14.50 6.14
C ILE A 319 -14.29 15.13 6.28
N LEU A 320 -14.25 16.45 6.38
CA LEU A 320 -13.05 17.23 6.63
C LEU A 320 -13.40 18.33 7.65
N ASP A 321 -12.59 18.48 8.70
CA ASP A 321 -12.72 19.55 9.71
C ASP A 321 -14.17 19.72 10.20
N ASP A 322 -14.79 18.65 10.68
CA ASP A 322 -16.18 18.61 11.18
C ASP A 322 -17.28 18.91 10.15
N CYS A 323 -16.93 19.12 8.89
CA CYS A 323 -17.86 19.36 7.81
C CYS A 323 -17.98 18.13 6.90
N LEU A 324 -19.21 17.77 6.54
CA LEU A 324 -19.47 16.78 5.49
C LEU A 324 -19.55 17.51 4.14
N TYR A 325 -18.66 17.16 3.24
CA TYR A 325 -18.70 17.61 1.85
C TYR A 325 -19.30 16.49 1.01
N ALA A 326 -20.32 16.78 0.25
CA ALA A 326 -20.95 15.82 -0.65
C ALA A 326 -21.05 16.40 -2.06
N VAL A 327 -20.66 15.58 -3.04
CA VAL A 327 -20.84 15.88 -4.46
C VAL A 327 -22.15 15.24 -4.89
N VAL A 328 -23.13 16.07 -5.28
CA VAL A 328 -24.48 15.64 -5.61
C VAL A 328 -24.79 15.99 -7.06
N ARG A 329 -25.29 15.02 -7.81
CA ARG A 329 -25.77 15.20 -9.18
C ARG A 329 -27.27 15.41 -9.19
N ASN A 330 -27.72 16.58 -9.62
CA ASN A 330 -29.15 16.87 -9.79
C ASN A 330 -29.71 16.23 -11.06
N SER A 331 -31.03 16.14 -11.15
CA SER A 331 -31.76 15.63 -12.33
C SER A 331 -31.48 16.41 -13.62
N SER A 332 -31.03 17.66 -13.53
CA SER A 332 -30.55 18.51 -14.63
C SER A 332 -29.15 18.17 -15.14
N LYS A 333 -28.51 17.10 -14.59
CA LYS A 333 -27.10 16.71 -14.84
C LYS A 333 -26.04 17.70 -14.33
N ASP A 334 -26.42 18.71 -13.60
CA ASP A 334 -25.49 19.60 -12.95
C ASP A 334 -24.91 18.95 -11.69
N VAL A 335 -23.60 18.97 -11.53
CA VAL A 335 -22.89 18.46 -10.35
C VAL A 335 -22.65 19.63 -9.41
N ARG A 336 -23.02 19.51 -8.15
CA ARG A 336 -22.80 20.51 -7.10
C ARG A 336 -22.02 19.94 -5.92
#